data_5ad05d0f1d1ab89e1c4e55fd337fbceb
#
_entry.id   5ad05d0f1d1ab89e1c4e55fd337fbceb
#
_cell.length_a   1.000
_cell.length_b   1.000
_cell.length_c   1.000
_cell.angle_alpha   90.00
_cell.angle_beta   90.00
_cell.angle_gamma   90.00
#
_symmetry.space_group_name_H-M   'P 1'
#
loop_
_entity.id
_entity.type
_entity.pdbx_description
1 polymer ?
#
loop_
_entity_poly.entity_id
_entity_poly.type
_entity_poly.pdbx_seq_one_letter_code
_entity_poly.pdbx_strand_id
1 'polypeptide(L)'
;YYNQIDKFKEIEISDALEIMEELWNHLLPTEQGLNSIKLFHDGIKNYYEDREVTIDYINIDVKNKVSLEEIIKFIHKELSEDRPLAFLNLCNGEENNLDKWHWVVVVEIFEKNGEYFLNIIDDKEIIKINLSLWYRTIKNDGGFITFK
;
A
#
# COMPACT_ATOMS: atom_id res chain seq x y z
N TYR A 1 0.57 0.16 10.61
CA TYR A 1 -0.77 0.44 11.17
C TYR A 1 -1.10 -0.48 12.34
N TYR A 2 -0.78 -1.78 12.27
CA TYR A 2 -1.17 -2.74 13.32
C TYR A 2 -0.39 -2.62 14.62
N ASN A 3 0.82 -2.08 14.65
CA ASN A 3 1.62 -1.98 15.89
C ASN A 3 1.55 -0.64 16.62
N GLN A 4 0.96 0.37 16.03
CA GLN A 4 0.44 1.50 16.80
C GLN A 4 -0.84 1.11 17.58
N ILE A 5 -1.39 -0.06 17.27
CA ILE A 5 -2.60 -0.65 17.86
C ILE A 5 -2.40 -1.19 19.27
N ASP A 6 -1.18 -1.34 19.79
CA ASP A 6 -0.99 -1.54 21.24
C ASP A 6 -1.53 -0.36 22.09
N LYS A 7 -1.83 0.77 21.45
CA LYS A 7 -2.61 1.87 22.05
C LYS A 7 -4.11 1.80 21.74
N PHE A 8 -4.53 1.01 20.76
CA PHE A 8 -5.91 0.80 20.39
C PHE A 8 -6.25 -0.67 20.64
N LYS A 9 -6.61 -0.99 21.87
CA LYS A 9 -7.19 -2.30 22.18
C LYS A 9 -8.39 -2.53 21.27
N GLU A 10 -8.30 -3.58 20.45
CA GLU A 10 -9.38 -4.14 19.64
C GLU A 10 -10.34 -3.08 19.07
N ILE A 11 -10.05 -2.60 17.85
CA ILE A 11 -11.04 -1.81 17.10
C ILE A 11 -12.23 -2.74 16.85
N GLU A 12 -13.37 -2.42 17.42
CA GLU A 12 -14.62 -3.11 17.11
C GLU A 12 -14.90 -2.99 15.59
N ILE A 13 -15.55 -4.00 15.01
CA ILE A 13 -15.91 -3.97 13.58
C ILE A 13 -16.73 -2.74 13.23
N SER A 14 -17.61 -2.29 14.15
CA SER A 14 -18.39 -1.06 14.01
C SER A 14 -17.51 0.18 13.83
N ASP A 15 -16.44 0.30 14.61
CA ASP A 15 -15.54 1.45 14.58
C ASP A 15 -14.71 1.44 13.30
N ALA A 16 -14.31 0.25 12.84
CA ALA A 16 -13.61 0.09 11.55
C ALA A 16 -14.51 0.50 10.37
N LEU A 17 -15.79 0.13 10.40
CA LEU A 17 -16.76 0.52 9.37
C LEU A 17 -17.00 2.05 9.39
N GLU A 18 -17.12 2.66 10.55
CA GLU A 18 -17.27 4.11 10.68
C GLU A 18 -16.08 4.85 10.08
N ILE A 19 -14.85 4.42 10.41
CA ILE A 19 -13.62 4.98 9.82
C ILE A 19 -13.59 4.81 8.30
N MET A 20 -14.03 3.66 7.79
CA MET A 20 -14.09 3.41 6.35
C MET A 20 -15.10 4.34 5.65
N GLU A 21 -16.28 4.55 6.24
CA GLU A 21 -17.28 5.47 5.72
C GLU A 21 -16.80 6.92 5.73
N GLU A 22 -16.12 7.33 6.79
CA GLU A 22 -15.51 8.65 6.88
C GLU A 22 -14.41 8.85 5.84
N LEU A 23 -13.50 7.87 5.70
CA LEU A 23 -12.43 7.89 4.70
C LEU A 23 -13.00 7.96 3.28
N TRP A 24 -14.13 7.31 3.01
CA TRP A 24 -14.78 7.34 1.71
C TRP A 24 -15.15 8.77 1.26
N ASN A 25 -15.46 9.66 2.19
CA ASN A 25 -15.76 11.05 1.88
C ASN A 25 -14.54 11.86 1.42
N HIS A 26 -13.34 11.38 1.72
CA HIS A 26 -12.05 12.02 1.38
C HIS A 26 -11.32 11.31 0.25
N LEU A 27 -11.45 9.99 0.16
CA LEU A 27 -10.85 9.15 -0.89
C LEU A 27 -11.79 9.06 -2.10
N LEU A 28 -12.07 10.21 -2.72
CA LEU A 28 -12.99 10.28 -3.87
C LEU A 28 -12.33 9.68 -5.12
N PRO A 29 -12.84 8.54 -5.62
CA PRO A 29 -12.32 7.96 -6.84
C PRO A 29 -12.66 8.84 -8.05
N THR A 30 -11.77 8.89 -9.03
CA THR A 30 -12.07 9.42 -10.37
C THR A 30 -12.92 8.41 -11.14
N GLU A 31 -13.27 8.72 -12.40
CA GLU A 31 -13.91 7.74 -13.30
C GLU A 31 -13.05 6.47 -13.48
N GLN A 32 -11.74 6.56 -13.20
CA GLN A 32 -10.78 5.45 -13.26
C GLN A 32 -10.39 4.93 -11.86
N GLY A 33 -11.16 5.25 -10.83
CA GLY A 33 -10.86 4.88 -9.45
C GLY A 33 -9.74 5.71 -8.80
N LEU A 34 -9.15 5.22 -7.71
CA LEU A 34 -7.97 5.79 -7.05
C LEU A 34 -6.69 5.28 -7.75
N ASN A 35 -6.39 5.83 -8.89
CA ASN A 35 -5.38 5.30 -9.82
C ASN A 35 -4.00 5.96 -9.69
N SER A 36 -3.73 6.65 -8.59
CA SER A 36 -2.40 7.20 -8.33
C SER A 36 -2.09 7.31 -6.84
N ILE A 37 -0.81 7.22 -6.52
CA ILE A 37 -0.27 7.45 -5.17
C ILE A 37 -0.69 8.84 -4.66
N LYS A 38 -0.66 9.85 -5.54
CA LYS A 38 -1.03 11.21 -5.17
C LYS A 38 -2.49 11.34 -4.74
N LEU A 39 -3.43 10.75 -5.48
CA LEU A 39 -4.86 10.80 -5.12
C LEU A 39 -5.12 10.13 -3.78
N PHE A 40 -4.48 8.99 -3.54
CA PHE A 40 -4.58 8.29 -2.26
C PHE A 40 -4.00 9.13 -1.11
N HIS A 41 -2.79 9.67 -1.30
CA HIS A 41 -2.16 10.55 -0.33
C HIS A 41 -3.03 11.76 0.00
N ASP A 42 -3.51 12.46 -1.03
CA ASP A 42 -4.30 13.70 -0.84
C ASP A 42 -5.60 13.40 -0.05
N GLY A 43 -6.26 12.29 -0.34
CA GLY A 43 -7.45 11.88 0.40
C GLY A 43 -7.16 11.58 1.87
N ILE A 44 -6.11 10.80 2.16
CA ILE A 44 -5.70 10.51 3.54
C ILE A 44 -5.29 11.79 4.26
N LYS A 45 -4.52 12.67 3.62
CA LYS A 45 -4.10 13.96 4.17
C LYS A 45 -5.31 14.80 4.56
N ASN A 46 -6.28 14.98 3.67
CA ASN A 46 -7.50 15.75 3.94
C ASN A 46 -8.29 15.17 5.13
N TYR A 47 -8.41 13.84 5.20
CA TYR A 47 -9.06 13.16 6.31
C TYR A 47 -8.44 13.51 7.68
N TYR A 48 -7.09 13.59 7.75
CA TYR A 48 -6.38 13.93 8.98
C TYR A 48 -6.39 15.43 9.26
N GLU A 49 -6.30 16.28 8.23
CA GLU A 49 -6.37 17.75 8.37
C GLU A 49 -7.71 18.19 8.96
N ASP A 50 -8.83 17.58 8.56
CA ASP A 50 -10.16 17.84 9.13
C ASP A 50 -10.25 17.47 10.62
N ARG A 51 -9.30 16.70 11.12
CA ARG A 51 -9.16 16.32 12.54
C ARG A 51 -8.05 17.05 13.26
N GLU A 52 -7.50 18.08 12.64
CA GLU A 52 -6.38 18.87 13.16
C GLU A 52 -5.12 18.02 13.43
N VAL A 53 -4.94 16.92 12.69
CA VAL A 53 -3.79 16.02 12.77
C VAL A 53 -2.92 16.17 11.54
N THR A 54 -1.62 16.39 11.75
CA THR A 54 -0.63 16.37 10.69
C THR A 54 -0.11 14.95 10.50
N ILE A 55 -0.09 14.46 9.27
CA ILE A 55 0.45 13.17 8.90
C ILE A 55 1.54 13.34 7.84
N ASP A 56 2.67 12.71 8.05
CA ASP A 56 3.73 12.61 7.06
C ASP A 56 3.57 11.31 6.25
N TYR A 57 4.12 11.29 5.06
CA TYR A 57 4.11 10.11 4.20
C TYR A 57 5.44 9.94 3.48
N ILE A 58 5.70 8.69 3.10
CA ILE A 58 6.82 8.34 2.23
C ILE A 58 6.30 7.41 1.15
N ASN A 59 6.74 7.60 -0.08
CA ASN A 59 6.31 6.76 -1.20
C ASN A 59 7.43 6.44 -2.18
N ILE A 60 7.21 5.39 -2.95
CA ILE A 60 7.94 5.08 -4.18
C ILE A 60 6.92 4.90 -5.31
N ASP A 61 7.03 5.74 -6.33
CA ASP A 61 6.24 5.61 -7.57
C ASP A 61 7.15 5.05 -8.67
N VAL A 62 6.76 3.92 -9.24
CA VAL A 62 7.55 3.20 -10.26
C VAL A 62 7.70 4.02 -11.54
N LYS A 63 6.80 4.97 -11.82
CA LYS A 63 6.92 5.92 -12.94
C LYS A 63 8.22 6.72 -12.92
N ASN A 64 8.81 6.90 -11.75
CA ASN A 64 10.07 7.62 -11.56
C ASN A 64 11.32 6.79 -11.91
N LYS A 65 11.15 5.65 -12.58
CA LYS A 65 12.25 4.74 -12.98
C LYS A 65 13.10 4.25 -11.80
N VAL A 66 12.45 3.97 -10.70
CA VAL A 66 13.08 3.43 -9.48
C VAL A 66 13.51 1.99 -9.75
N SER A 67 14.70 1.60 -9.29
CA SER A 67 15.20 0.24 -9.41
C SER A 67 14.49 -0.73 -8.46
N LEU A 68 14.51 -2.02 -8.77
CA LEU A 68 13.99 -3.06 -7.88
C LEU A 68 14.70 -3.04 -6.52
N GLU A 69 16.00 -2.77 -6.50
CA GLU A 69 16.78 -2.70 -5.26
C GLU A 69 16.32 -1.54 -4.35
N GLU A 70 16.00 -0.38 -4.93
CA GLU A 70 15.45 0.76 -4.18
C GLU A 70 14.07 0.43 -3.61
N ILE A 71 13.22 -0.25 -4.38
CA ILE A 71 11.91 -0.71 -3.91
C ILE A 71 12.06 -1.69 -2.75
N ILE A 72 12.95 -2.68 -2.87
CA ILE A 72 13.22 -3.67 -1.83
C ILE A 72 13.72 -2.98 -0.55
N LYS A 73 14.69 -2.07 -0.66
CA LYS A 73 15.22 -1.32 0.49
C LYS A 73 14.13 -0.48 1.17
N PHE A 74 13.29 0.16 0.38
CA PHE A 74 12.18 0.95 0.88
C PHE A 74 11.20 0.09 1.67
N ILE A 75 10.72 -1.02 1.09
CA ILE A 75 9.76 -1.92 1.75
C ILE A 75 10.37 -2.51 3.02
N HIS A 76 11.61 -3.01 2.98
CA HIS A 76 12.30 -3.54 4.16
C HIS A 76 12.41 -2.53 5.29
N LYS A 77 12.80 -1.29 4.96
CA LYS A 77 12.93 -0.22 5.94
C LYS A 77 11.60 0.04 6.63
N GLU A 78 10.55 0.27 5.84
CA GLU A 78 9.27 0.67 6.41
C GLU A 78 8.63 -0.47 7.23
N LEU A 79 8.69 -1.71 6.75
CA LEU A 79 8.21 -2.86 7.52
C LEU A 79 9.03 -3.12 8.80
N SER A 80 10.35 -2.86 8.78
CA SER A 80 11.19 -2.99 9.99
C SER A 80 10.85 -1.96 11.07
N GLU A 81 10.20 -0.88 10.70
CA GLU A 81 9.69 0.15 11.60
C GLU A 81 8.18 -0.01 11.88
N ASP A 82 7.65 -1.23 11.67
CA ASP A 82 6.24 -1.57 11.87
C ASP A 82 5.26 -0.70 11.07
N ARG A 83 5.68 -0.26 9.89
CA ARG A 83 4.83 0.50 8.97
C ARG A 83 4.45 -0.35 7.76
N PRO A 84 3.25 -0.93 7.70
CA PRO A 84 2.75 -1.59 6.51
C PRO A 84 2.59 -0.57 5.37
N LEU A 85 2.64 -1.06 4.13
CA LEU A 85 2.56 -0.19 2.96
C LEU A 85 1.28 -0.46 2.18
N ALA A 86 0.63 0.61 1.74
CA ALA A 86 -0.37 0.48 0.69
C ALA A 86 0.35 0.35 -0.65
N PHE A 87 0.00 -0.67 -1.41
CA PHE A 87 0.57 -0.97 -2.72
C PHE A 87 -0.50 -0.80 -3.80
N LEU A 88 -0.25 0.14 -4.71
CA LEU A 88 -1.06 0.34 -5.90
C LEU A 88 -0.51 -0.51 -7.04
N ASN A 89 -1.32 -1.43 -7.53
CA ASN A 89 -1.05 -2.19 -8.74
C ASN A 89 -1.98 -1.75 -9.87
N LEU A 90 -1.45 -1.10 -10.90
CA LEU A 90 -2.20 -0.74 -12.11
C LEU A 90 -2.01 -1.76 -13.23
N CYS A 91 -0.87 -2.46 -13.23
CA CYS A 91 -0.55 -3.50 -14.19
C CYS A 91 0.23 -4.61 -13.50
N ASN A 92 -0.33 -5.80 -13.44
CA ASN A 92 0.30 -6.94 -12.77
C ASN A 92 1.42 -7.62 -13.59
N GLY A 93 1.64 -7.21 -14.85
CA GLY A 93 2.58 -7.90 -15.71
C GLY A 93 2.21 -9.37 -15.86
N GLU A 94 3.14 -10.25 -15.51
CA GLU A 94 2.97 -11.71 -15.48
C GLU A 94 2.67 -12.28 -14.07
N GLU A 95 2.53 -11.41 -13.05
CA GLU A 95 2.13 -11.83 -11.70
C GLU A 95 0.62 -12.11 -11.66
N ASN A 96 0.25 -13.38 -11.58
CA ASN A 96 -1.15 -13.81 -11.70
C ASN A 96 -1.93 -13.77 -10.39
N ASN A 97 -1.25 -13.65 -9.25
CA ASN A 97 -1.90 -13.60 -7.93
C ASN A 97 -2.24 -12.16 -7.50
N LEU A 98 -2.13 -11.20 -8.40
CA LEU A 98 -2.37 -9.79 -8.14
C LEU A 98 -3.31 -9.22 -9.20
N ASP A 99 -4.41 -8.65 -8.76
CA ASP A 99 -5.38 -8.02 -9.66
C ASP A 99 -4.89 -6.66 -10.18
N LYS A 100 -5.29 -6.31 -11.40
CA LYS A 100 -5.03 -4.99 -11.98
C LYS A 100 -5.94 -3.94 -11.38
N TRP A 101 -5.46 -2.69 -11.34
CA TRP A 101 -6.22 -1.54 -10.84
C TRP A 101 -6.67 -1.73 -9.39
N HIS A 102 -5.77 -2.26 -8.58
CA HIS A 102 -6.09 -2.70 -7.23
C HIS A 102 -5.11 -2.15 -6.19
N TRP A 103 -5.62 -1.87 -5.00
CA TRP A 103 -4.86 -1.51 -3.82
C TRP A 103 -4.84 -2.65 -2.84
N VAL A 104 -3.66 -3.00 -2.36
CA VAL A 104 -3.47 -4.04 -1.35
C VAL A 104 -2.52 -3.56 -0.26
N VAL A 105 -2.46 -4.28 0.86
CA VAL A 105 -1.56 -3.95 1.98
C VAL A 105 -0.39 -4.92 2.00
N VAL A 106 0.84 -4.40 1.91
CA VAL A 106 2.07 -5.20 2.07
C VAL A 106 2.40 -5.31 3.55
N VAL A 107 2.58 -6.54 4.02
CA VAL A 107 2.86 -6.85 5.43
C VAL A 107 4.19 -7.59 5.63
N GLU A 108 4.74 -8.17 4.59
CA GLU A 108 6.02 -8.89 4.66
C GLU A 108 6.74 -8.86 3.32
N ILE A 109 8.07 -8.83 3.37
CA ILE A 109 8.95 -9.05 2.23
C ILE A 109 10.00 -10.10 2.58
N PHE A 110 10.29 -11.02 1.68
CA PHE A 110 11.32 -12.05 1.86
C PHE A 110 11.94 -12.48 0.54
N GLU A 111 13.15 -13.02 0.63
CA GLU A 111 13.87 -13.59 -0.51
C GLU A 111 13.71 -15.11 -0.54
N LYS A 112 13.55 -15.65 -1.74
CA LYS A 112 13.60 -17.09 -1.99
C LYS A 112 14.21 -17.37 -3.36
N ASN A 113 15.31 -18.11 -3.39
CA ASN A 113 16.01 -18.51 -4.63
C ASN A 113 16.42 -17.32 -5.54
N GLY A 114 16.87 -16.21 -4.94
CA GLY A 114 17.26 -15.01 -5.67
C GLY A 114 16.13 -14.13 -6.18
N GLU A 115 14.89 -14.45 -5.83
CA GLU A 115 13.70 -13.68 -6.14
C GLU A 115 13.07 -13.13 -4.85
N TYR A 116 12.54 -11.90 -4.92
CA TYR A 116 11.84 -11.28 -3.79
C TYR A 116 10.35 -11.47 -3.91
N PHE A 117 9.73 -11.79 -2.79
CA PHE A 117 8.30 -12.01 -2.65
C PHE A 117 7.72 -11.08 -1.60
N LEU A 118 6.44 -10.74 -1.76
CA LEU A 118 5.64 -10.02 -0.77
C LEU A 118 4.51 -10.93 -0.29
N ASN A 119 4.22 -10.86 1.01
CA ASN A 119 2.92 -11.23 1.52
C ASN A 119 2.06 -9.96 1.59
N ILE A 120 0.92 -10.02 0.93
CA ILE A 120 -0.05 -8.93 0.88
C ILE A 120 -1.35 -9.37 1.55
N ILE A 121 -2.07 -8.41 2.13
CA ILE A 121 -3.46 -8.60 2.56
C ILE A 121 -4.35 -8.09 1.45
N ASP A 122 -5.20 -8.97 0.93
CA ASP A 122 -6.23 -8.68 -0.04
C ASP A 122 -7.55 -9.27 0.46
N ASP A 123 -8.56 -8.43 0.61
CA ASP A 123 -9.80 -8.76 1.31
C ASP A 123 -9.55 -9.37 2.70
N LYS A 124 -9.66 -10.68 2.82
CA LYS A 124 -9.52 -11.44 4.08
C LYS A 124 -8.37 -12.44 4.04
N GLU A 125 -7.59 -12.44 2.98
CA GLU A 125 -6.56 -13.45 2.74
C GLU A 125 -5.17 -12.83 2.70
N ILE A 126 -4.18 -13.61 3.11
CA ILE A 126 -2.76 -13.29 2.88
C ILE A 126 -2.35 -14.00 1.61
N ILE A 127 -2.00 -13.23 0.62
CA ILE A 127 -1.59 -13.72 -0.70
C ILE A 127 -0.09 -13.47 -0.89
N LYS A 128 0.60 -14.46 -1.43
CA LYS A 128 2.00 -14.32 -1.80
C LYS A 128 2.12 -13.93 -3.27
N ILE A 129 2.85 -12.83 -3.54
CA ILE A 129 3.17 -12.37 -4.89
C ILE A 129 4.68 -12.34 -5.12
N ASN A 130 5.12 -12.51 -6.36
CA ASN A 130 6.52 -12.37 -6.75
C ASN A 130 6.80 -10.92 -7.17
N LEU A 131 7.40 -10.14 -6.26
CA LEU A 131 7.78 -8.75 -6.51
C LEU A 131 8.78 -8.61 -7.66
N SER A 132 9.75 -9.54 -7.75
CA SER A 132 10.76 -9.50 -8.81
C SER A 132 10.15 -9.76 -10.18
N LEU A 133 9.21 -10.70 -10.29
CA LEU A 133 8.49 -10.97 -11.53
C LEU A 133 7.61 -9.77 -11.91
N TRP A 134 6.82 -9.27 -10.97
CA TRP A 134 5.99 -8.08 -11.15
C TRP A 134 6.83 -6.93 -11.71
N TYR A 135 7.92 -6.56 -11.04
CA TYR A 135 8.77 -5.44 -11.45
C TYR A 135 9.34 -5.59 -12.86
N ARG A 136 9.78 -6.80 -13.25
CA ARG A 136 10.35 -7.06 -14.59
C ARG A 136 9.32 -7.01 -15.70
N THR A 137 8.05 -7.23 -15.39
CA THR A 137 7.02 -7.46 -16.42
C THR A 137 5.95 -6.36 -16.48
N ILE A 138 5.95 -5.43 -15.52
CA ILE A 138 5.03 -4.29 -15.54
C ILE A 138 5.42 -3.24 -16.60
N LYS A 139 4.48 -2.35 -16.89
CA LYS A 139 4.67 -1.20 -17.79
C LYS A 139 4.91 0.12 -17.01
N ASN A 140 5.72 0.06 -15.95
CA ASN A 140 6.07 1.21 -15.10
C ASN A 140 4.85 1.92 -14.46
N ASP A 141 3.87 1.16 -13.99
CA ASP A 141 2.67 1.70 -13.35
C ASP A 141 2.42 1.05 -12.00
N GLY A 142 2.27 1.89 -10.98
CA GLY A 142 2.01 1.49 -9.61
C GLY A 142 3.04 2.06 -8.64
N GLY A 143 2.96 1.63 -7.39
CA GLY A 143 3.90 2.09 -6.37
C GLY A 143 3.45 1.78 -4.96
N PHE A 144 4.24 2.23 -4.01
CA PHE A 144 4.08 1.95 -2.59
C PHE A 144 4.04 3.24 -1.80
N ILE A 145 3.18 3.32 -0.80
CA ILE A 145 3.07 4.46 0.12
C ILE A 145 2.85 3.96 1.55
N THR A 146 3.44 4.66 2.50
CA THR A 146 3.18 4.48 3.93
C THR A 146 3.10 5.83 4.62
N PHE A 147 2.49 5.87 5.80
CA PHE A 147 2.28 7.06 6.61
C PHE A 147 3.00 6.95 7.95
N LYS A 148 3.35 8.12 8.54
CA LYS A 148 4.02 8.24 9.85
C LYS A 148 3.24 9.21 10.74
#